data_623908a7acc3df5ef67fb70c8be14746
#
_entry.id   623908a7acc3df5ef67fb70c8be14746
#
_cell.length_a   1.000
_cell.length_b   1.000
_cell.length_c   1.000
_cell.angle_alpha   90.00
_cell.angle_beta   90.00
_cell.angle_gamma   90.00
#
_symmetry.space_group_name_H-M   'P 1'
#
loop_
_entity.id
_entity.type
_entity.pdbx_description
1 polymer ?
#
loop_
_entity_poly.entity_id
_entity_poly.type
_entity_poly.pdbx_seq_one_letter_code
_entity_poly.pdbx_strand_id
1 'polypeptide(L)'
;MRKSRKYLLGLLLTGGLFSLSSCRHMEMSNDQWREIIQNIYPVDSIDSQHTWNLLQDKALTVRVKIADPNITTVQVLNGNPYITEGVEILAERPCTTGHYVSPTFKVPNVAPTLYAAAINSDGRYYVVPVDGANDVTIGGSRVINDGTLYQPTYQTFTYLFEEDYPFPGDFDFNDVVMRISQHAANDSTLKLTVTLAAVGATKQVGAAIRLPNINYDYVKSVTIDEGTRFDENYGINRYFISNDEIYSRGRDGSAVINLFDDAHWCMNAKEEMGQVVRMYYNTRKYEAENESAIVPAVSRTYTINMKSNVNAYYQSLALIDPFIIVSNNGLCVEVHTYRYKYDEAIWHYTNGSAGMDDRVPWALLIPDATFHYPVEGITMGMYRDGQISGAYSRYNHSFGQWGRNRSTSKDWWLYENATKAQVY
;
A
#
# COMPACT_ATOMS: atom_id res chain seq x y z
N MET A 1 15.56 -45.84 -9.42
CA MET A 1 16.63 -44.81 -9.34
C MET A 1 16.81 -44.11 -10.70
N ARG A 2 15.91 -43.21 -11.09
CA ARG A 2 16.04 -42.42 -12.35
C ARG A 2 15.08 -41.20 -12.33
N LYS A 3 15.07 -40.40 -11.25
CA LYS A 3 14.26 -39.16 -11.19
C LYS A 3 15.00 -37.92 -10.66
N SER A 4 16.30 -38.00 -10.32
CA SER A 4 17.05 -36.89 -9.70
C SER A 4 17.97 -36.09 -10.66
N ARG A 5 17.92 -36.33 -11.98
CA ARG A 5 18.79 -35.63 -12.93
C ARG A 5 18.15 -34.45 -13.68
N LYS A 6 16.86 -34.23 -13.54
CA LYS A 6 16.19 -33.14 -14.27
C LYS A 6 16.21 -31.78 -13.53
N TYR A 7 16.36 -31.78 -12.20
CA TYR A 7 16.42 -30.54 -11.42
C TYR A 7 17.79 -29.88 -11.39
N LEU A 8 18.85 -30.64 -11.65
CA LEU A 8 20.24 -30.08 -11.67
C LEU A 8 20.56 -29.33 -12.96
N LEU A 9 19.78 -29.55 -14.02
CA LEU A 9 20.02 -28.86 -15.30
C LEU A 9 19.35 -27.48 -15.34
N GLY A 10 18.29 -27.25 -14.56
CA GLY A 10 17.64 -25.96 -14.44
C GLY A 10 18.50 -24.93 -13.67
N LEU A 11 19.15 -25.36 -12.60
CA LEU A 11 20.02 -24.50 -11.79
C LEU A 11 21.32 -24.10 -12.49
N LEU A 12 21.81 -24.93 -13.40
CA LEU A 12 23.02 -24.62 -14.17
C LEU A 12 22.79 -23.64 -15.34
N LEU A 13 21.54 -23.52 -15.80
CA LEU A 13 21.16 -22.56 -16.84
C LEU A 13 20.93 -21.15 -16.26
N THR A 14 20.47 -21.04 -15.03
CA THR A 14 20.32 -19.74 -14.37
C THR A 14 21.65 -19.17 -13.87
N GLY A 15 22.55 -20.00 -13.34
CA GLY A 15 23.88 -19.58 -12.91
C GLY A 15 24.85 -19.24 -14.04
N GLY A 16 24.62 -19.78 -15.23
CA GLY A 16 25.48 -19.53 -16.41
C GLY A 16 25.17 -18.24 -17.16
N LEU A 17 24.00 -17.67 -16.98
CA LEU A 17 23.58 -16.41 -17.62
C LEU A 17 24.09 -15.16 -16.90
N PHE A 18 24.44 -15.28 -15.61
CA PHE A 18 24.95 -14.15 -14.82
C PHE A 18 26.45 -13.88 -14.98
N SER A 19 27.23 -14.77 -15.57
CA SER A 19 28.69 -14.61 -15.73
C SER A 19 29.13 -14.02 -17.08
N LEU A 20 28.21 -13.63 -17.95
CA LEU A 20 28.52 -13.05 -19.27
C LEU A 20 27.99 -11.63 -19.49
N SER A 21 27.73 -10.87 -18.41
CA SER A 21 27.32 -9.47 -18.53
C SER A 21 28.49 -8.53 -18.78
N SER A 22 29.15 -8.67 -19.90
CA SER A 22 29.89 -7.58 -20.53
C SER A 22 28.99 -7.00 -21.62
N CYS A 23 28.36 -5.87 -21.33
CA CYS A 23 27.88 -4.84 -22.26
C CYS A 23 27.28 -5.32 -23.59
N ARG A 24 26.14 -5.99 -23.56
CA ARG A 24 25.13 -5.94 -24.62
C ARG A 24 23.76 -5.84 -23.93
N HIS A 25 23.03 -4.73 -24.15
CA HIS A 25 21.61 -4.75 -24.02
C HIS A 25 21.10 -5.91 -24.91
N MET A 26 20.76 -7.03 -24.30
CA MET A 26 19.94 -8.01 -24.99
C MET A 26 18.52 -7.39 -24.99
N GLU A 27 18.21 -6.68 -26.07
CA GLU A 27 16.83 -6.35 -26.36
C GLU A 27 16.10 -7.67 -26.59
N MET A 28 15.47 -8.19 -25.55
CA MET A 28 14.57 -9.32 -25.70
C MET A 28 13.37 -8.88 -26.54
N SER A 29 12.98 -9.70 -27.49
CA SER A 29 11.75 -9.45 -28.25
C SER A 29 10.54 -9.52 -27.34
N ASN A 30 9.45 -8.84 -27.68
CA ASN A 30 8.19 -8.91 -26.94
C ASN A 30 7.69 -10.35 -26.77
N ASP A 31 7.95 -11.23 -27.71
CA ASP A 31 7.54 -12.64 -27.63
C ASP A 31 8.41 -13.42 -26.63
N GLN A 32 9.70 -13.12 -26.52
CA GLN A 32 10.56 -13.72 -25.50
C GLN A 32 10.15 -13.25 -24.09
N TRP A 33 9.83 -11.97 -23.92
CA TRP A 33 9.28 -11.46 -22.67
C TRP A 33 7.96 -12.11 -22.32
N ARG A 34 7.06 -12.25 -23.29
CA ARG A 34 5.77 -12.93 -23.10
C ARG A 34 5.97 -14.38 -22.64
N GLU A 35 6.87 -15.12 -23.27
CA GLU A 35 7.17 -16.51 -22.89
C GLU A 35 7.72 -16.60 -21.46
N ILE A 36 8.62 -15.69 -21.08
CA ILE A 36 9.16 -15.62 -19.72
C ILE A 36 8.06 -15.31 -18.72
N ILE A 37 7.28 -14.28 -18.95
CA ILE A 37 6.17 -13.88 -18.06
C ILE A 37 5.15 -15.01 -17.95
N GLN A 38 4.72 -15.63 -19.05
CA GLN A 38 3.79 -16.74 -19.03
C GLN A 38 4.30 -17.96 -18.27
N ASN A 39 5.62 -18.18 -18.25
CA ASN A 39 6.21 -19.31 -17.56
C ASN A 39 6.51 -19.04 -16.08
N ILE A 40 6.77 -17.81 -15.69
CA ILE A 40 7.20 -17.43 -14.34
C ILE A 40 6.05 -16.82 -13.55
N TYR A 41 5.17 -16.06 -14.23
CA TYR A 41 4.08 -15.38 -13.54
C TYR A 41 3.10 -16.37 -12.90
N PRO A 42 2.63 -16.07 -11.68
CA PRO A 42 1.83 -17.02 -10.90
C PRO A 42 0.46 -17.32 -11.49
N VAL A 43 0.02 -16.62 -12.52
CA VAL A 43 -1.29 -16.81 -13.13
C VAL A 43 -1.14 -17.11 -14.61
N ASP A 44 -1.74 -18.19 -15.11
CA ASP A 44 -1.65 -18.61 -16.52
C ASP A 44 -2.40 -17.69 -17.50
N SER A 45 -3.34 -16.90 -17.00
CA SER A 45 -4.02 -15.85 -17.75
C SER A 45 -4.55 -14.77 -16.79
N ILE A 46 -4.61 -13.55 -17.25
CA ILE A 46 -5.10 -12.40 -16.48
C ILE A 46 -6.36 -11.86 -17.15
N ASP A 47 -7.34 -11.47 -16.35
CA ASP A 47 -8.52 -10.74 -16.83
C ASP A 47 -8.08 -9.43 -17.50
N SER A 48 -8.36 -9.28 -18.79
CA SER A 48 -7.93 -8.14 -19.62
C SER A 48 -8.35 -6.77 -19.10
N GLN A 49 -9.35 -6.73 -18.25
CA GLN A 49 -9.86 -5.50 -17.66
C GLN A 49 -9.55 -5.41 -16.16
N HIS A 50 -8.61 -6.23 -15.69
CA HIS A 50 -8.21 -6.19 -14.29
C HIS A 50 -7.54 -4.88 -13.93
N THR A 51 -8.01 -4.24 -12.86
CA THR A 51 -7.46 -2.98 -12.35
C THR A 51 -6.67 -3.16 -11.06
N TRP A 52 -6.58 -4.39 -10.56
CA TRP A 52 -5.93 -4.75 -9.28
C TRP A 52 -6.42 -3.91 -8.08
N ASN A 53 -7.62 -3.37 -8.20
CA ASN A 53 -8.21 -2.48 -7.21
C ASN A 53 -9.21 -3.23 -6.32
N LEU A 54 -8.92 -3.24 -5.03
CA LEU A 54 -9.76 -3.84 -3.99
C LEU A 54 -10.78 -2.86 -3.38
N LEU A 55 -10.86 -1.64 -3.89
CA LEU A 55 -11.68 -0.58 -3.34
C LEU A 55 -12.86 -0.23 -4.24
N GLN A 56 -13.93 0.23 -3.63
CA GLN A 56 -15.08 0.83 -4.29
C GLN A 56 -15.41 2.21 -3.70
N ASP A 57 -15.90 3.10 -4.56
CA ASP A 57 -16.33 4.43 -4.13
C ASP A 57 -17.69 4.36 -3.42
N LYS A 58 -17.81 5.16 -2.37
CA LYS A 58 -19.04 5.38 -1.62
C LYS A 58 -19.24 6.88 -1.36
N ALA A 59 -20.50 7.28 -1.30
CA ALA A 59 -20.91 8.60 -0.82
C ALA A 59 -22.01 8.42 0.22
N LEU A 60 -21.99 9.23 1.26
CA LEU A 60 -22.97 9.18 2.34
C LEU A 60 -23.33 10.60 2.75
N THR A 61 -24.63 10.94 2.71
CA THR A 61 -25.12 12.19 3.30
C THR A 61 -25.46 11.94 4.76
N VAL A 62 -24.81 12.68 5.65
CA VAL A 62 -25.02 12.57 7.11
C VAL A 62 -25.64 13.87 7.63
N ARG A 63 -26.84 13.78 8.19
CA ARG A 63 -27.57 14.91 8.82
C ARG A 63 -27.48 14.81 10.33
N VAL A 64 -27.13 15.89 11.00
CA VAL A 64 -27.00 15.92 12.46
C VAL A 64 -28.24 16.58 13.06
N LYS A 65 -29.05 15.79 13.77
CA LYS A 65 -30.29 16.24 14.48
C LYS A 65 -30.28 15.91 15.98
N ILE A 66 -29.09 16.00 16.59
CA ILE A 66 -28.91 15.83 18.03
C ILE A 66 -29.07 17.16 18.73
N ALA A 67 -29.68 17.18 19.89
CA ALA A 67 -29.86 18.38 20.71
C ALA A 67 -28.56 18.72 21.52
N ASP A 68 -27.40 18.50 20.95
CA ASP A 68 -26.10 18.87 21.50
C ASP A 68 -25.49 20.00 20.64
N PRO A 69 -25.41 21.24 21.18
CA PRO A 69 -24.88 22.37 20.41
C PRO A 69 -23.37 22.30 20.19
N ASN A 70 -22.68 21.42 20.91
CA ASN A 70 -21.21 21.31 20.88
C ASN A 70 -20.69 20.32 19.84
N ILE A 71 -21.54 19.82 18.93
CA ILE A 71 -21.09 18.97 17.83
C ILE A 71 -20.13 19.76 16.95
N THR A 72 -18.96 19.16 16.66
CA THR A 72 -17.89 19.74 15.86
C THR A 72 -17.59 18.94 14.60
N THR A 73 -17.83 17.63 14.62
CA THR A 73 -17.32 16.71 13.60
C THR A 73 -18.33 15.60 13.31
N VAL A 74 -18.34 15.15 12.06
CA VAL A 74 -18.99 13.92 11.61
C VAL A 74 -17.93 12.98 11.06
N GLN A 75 -18.00 11.72 11.44
CA GLN A 75 -17.18 10.62 10.92
C GLN A 75 -18.05 9.54 10.28
N VAL A 76 -17.49 8.87 9.27
CA VAL A 76 -18.00 7.60 8.74
C VAL A 76 -17.05 6.51 9.21
N LEU A 77 -17.57 5.45 9.77
CA LEU A 77 -16.83 4.40 10.46
C LEU A 77 -17.13 3.03 9.82
N ASN A 78 -16.13 2.13 9.87
CA ASN A 78 -16.29 0.73 9.42
C ASN A 78 -16.78 -0.21 10.53
N GLY A 79 -17.25 0.32 11.66
CA GLY A 79 -17.75 -0.43 12.80
C GLY A 79 -18.37 0.48 13.86
N ASN A 80 -18.98 -0.14 14.88
CA ASN A 80 -19.50 0.58 16.04
C ASN A 80 -18.43 0.67 17.14
N PRO A 81 -17.90 1.86 17.47
CA PRO A 81 -16.80 2.01 18.43
C PRO A 81 -17.20 1.74 19.90
N TYR A 82 -18.50 1.54 20.19
CA TYR A 82 -18.97 1.09 21.51
C TYR A 82 -19.05 -0.44 21.66
N ILE A 83 -18.78 -1.19 20.57
CA ILE A 83 -18.91 -2.66 20.54
C ILE A 83 -17.62 -3.31 20.06
N THR A 84 -16.91 -2.68 19.12
CA THR A 84 -15.78 -3.29 18.39
C THR A 84 -14.53 -2.45 18.59
N GLU A 85 -13.43 -3.10 18.93
CA GLU A 85 -12.08 -2.52 18.83
C GLU A 85 -11.62 -2.46 17.37
N GLY A 86 -10.64 -1.58 17.08
CA GLY A 86 -10.04 -1.46 15.74
C GLY A 86 -10.97 -0.84 14.71
N VAL A 87 -11.98 -0.10 15.13
CA VAL A 87 -12.83 0.67 14.23
C VAL A 87 -12.01 1.76 13.54
N GLU A 88 -12.15 1.88 12.23
CA GLU A 88 -11.46 2.88 11.43
C GLU A 88 -12.39 3.99 10.96
N ILE A 89 -11.83 5.20 10.89
CA ILE A 89 -12.44 6.40 10.34
C ILE A 89 -12.20 6.40 8.83
N LEU A 90 -13.25 6.18 8.05
CA LEU A 90 -13.21 6.15 6.58
C LEU A 90 -13.31 7.55 5.97
N ALA A 91 -14.02 8.44 6.63
CA ALA A 91 -14.13 9.86 6.29
C ALA A 91 -14.44 10.70 7.51
N GLU A 92 -13.96 11.92 7.50
CA GLU A 92 -14.21 12.90 8.55
C GLU A 92 -14.52 14.26 7.92
N ARG A 93 -15.49 15.00 8.50
CA ARG A 93 -15.85 16.36 8.07
C ARG A 93 -16.25 17.21 9.27
N PRO A 94 -15.88 18.48 9.34
CA PRO A 94 -16.47 19.45 10.26
C PRO A 94 -17.99 19.53 10.03
N CYS A 95 -18.74 19.48 11.10
CA CYS A 95 -20.19 19.62 11.04
C CYS A 95 -20.73 20.06 12.41
N THR A 96 -21.84 20.78 12.41
CA THR A 96 -22.52 21.22 13.62
C THR A 96 -23.98 20.74 13.62
N THR A 97 -24.61 20.78 14.78
CA THR A 97 -26.02 20.44 14.94
C THR A 97 -26.91 21.26 13.99
N GLY A 98 -27.88 20.60 13.39
CA GLY A 98 -28.81 21.18 12.40
C GLY A 98 -28.29 21.20 10.98
N HIS A 99 -27.02 20.83 10.74
CA HIS A 99 -26.40 20.80 9.42
C HIS A 99 -26.20 19.38 8.89
N TYR A 100 -25.67 19.28 7.68
CA TYR A 100 -25.30 18.01 7.05
C TYR A 100 -23.98 18.11 6.32
N VAL A 101 -23.35 16.96 6.11
CA VAL A 101 -22.16 16.79 5.26
C VAL A 101 -22.35 15.58 4.34
N SER A 102 -21.67 15.60 3.19
CA SER A 102 -21.75 14.52 2.22
C SER A 102 -20.34 14.07 1.84
N PRO A 103 -19.62 13.37 2.74
CA PRO A 103 -18.30 12.83 2.42
C PRO A 103 -18.39 11.75 1.34
N THR A 104 -17.37 11.75 0.48
CA THR A 104 -17.02 10.62 -0.39
C THR A 104 -15.82 9.91 0.20
N PHE A 105 -15.80 8.59 0.11
CA PHE A 105 -14.74 7.75 0.68
C PHE A 105 -14.67 6.43 -0.08
N LYS A 106 -13.63 5.67 0.18
CA LYS A 106 -13.47 4.34 -0.41
C LYS A 106 -13.56 3.27 0.67
N VAL A 107 -14.21 2.18 0.31
CA VAL A 107 -14.33 0.99 1.15
C VAL A 107 -13.82 -0.24 0.39
N PRO A 108 -13.40 -1.29 1.08
CA PRO A 108 -13.08 -2.56 0.44
C PRO A 108 -14.23 -3.09 -0.43
N ASN A 109 -13.90 -3.87 -1.45
CA ASN A 109 -14.89 -4.58 -2.26
C ASN A 109 -15.77 -5.53 -1.43
N VAL A 110 -15.22 -6.08 -0.35
CA VAL A 110 -15.96 -6.71 0.74
C VAL A 110 -16.26 -5.63 1.77
N ALA A 111 -17.38 -4.93 1.59
CA ALA A 111 -17.69 -3.77 2.39
C ALA A 111 -18.04 -4.14 3.83
N PRO A 112 -17.49 -3.47 4.84
CA PRO A 112 -17.89 -3.62 6.22
C PRO A 112 -19.27 -3.00 6.47
N THR A 113 -19.85 -3.30 7.62
CA THR A 113 -21.04 -2.57 8.10
C THR A 113 -20.64 -1.15 8.46
N LEU A 114 -21.27 -0.17 7.82
CA LEU A 114 -20.95 1.24 7.99
C LEU A 114 -21.78 1.86 9.12
N TYR A 115 -21.15 2.79 9.82
CA TYR A 115 -21.76 3.64 10.83
C TYR A 115 -21.44 5.11 10.56
N ALA A 116 -22.34 6.00 10.98
CA ALA A 116 -22.09 7.43 11.01
C ALA A 116 -22.07 7.90 12.47
N ALA A 117 -21.11 8.75 12.82
CA ALA A 117 -20.96 9.29 14.15
C ALA A 117 -20.89 10.82 14.10
N ALA A 118 -21.61 11.50 15.02
CA ALA A 118 -21.38 12.90 15.34
C ALA A 118 -20.58 12.96 16.64
N ILE A 119 -19.56 13.81 16.66
CA ILE A 119 -18.65 13.96 17.80
C ILE A 119 -18.73 15.40 18.31
N ASN A 120 -18.87 15.56 19.64
CA ASN A 120 -18.86 16.86 20.26
C ASN A 120 -17.43 17.27 20.71
N SER A 121 -17.28 18.50 21.16
CA SER A 121 -16.02 19.06 21.65
C SER A 121 -15.40 18.30 22.83
N ASP A 122 -16.22 17.55 23.57
CA ASP A 122 -15.78 16.74 24.71
C ASP A 122 -15.35 15.32 24.30
N GLY A 123 -15.38 15.02 22.99
CA GLY A 123 -15.01 13.71 22.44
C GLY A 123 -16.10 12.64 22.59
N ARG A 124 -17.35 13.03 22.87
CA ARG A 124 -18.48 12.10 22.95
C ARG A 124 -18.98 11.76 21.55
N TYR A 125 -19.19 10.47 21.30
CA TYR A 125 -19.73 9.94 20.06
C TYR A 125 -21.23 9.70 20.15
N TYR A 126 -21.93 10.04 19.07
CA TYR A 126 -23.34 9.75 18.83
C TYR A 126 -23.43 8.93 17.54
N VAL A 127 -23.57 7.63 17.64
CA VAL A 127 -23.37 6.66 16.56
C VAL A 127 -24.71 6.12 16.08
N VAL A 128 -24.87 5.99 14.76
CA VAL A 128 -26.01 5.31 14.13
C VAL A 128 -25.53 4.35 13.03
N PRO A 129 -26.16 3.19 12.83
CA PRO A 129 -25.88 2.34 11.68
C PRO A 129 -26.39 2.98 10.38
N VAL A 130 -25.66 2.76 9.28
CA VAL A 130 -26.01 3.29 7.95
C VAL A 130 -26.99 2.38 7.21
N ASP A 131 -27.01 1.07 7.49
CA ASP A 131 -27.94 0.06 6.95
C ASP A 131 -28.05 0.07 5.40
N GLY A 132 -26.94 0.32 4.71
CA GLY A 132 -26.90 0.36 3.25
C GLY A 132 -27.49 1.62 2.60
N ALA A 133 -27.98 2.59 3.40
CA ALA A 133 -28.51 3.84 2.89
C ALA A 133 -27.42 4.79 2.40
N ASN A 134 -27.78 5.71 1.49
CA ASN A 134 -26.92 6.80 1.03
C ASN A 134 -27.18 8.13 1.79
N ASP A 135 -28.17 8.15 2.66
CA ASP A 135 -28.53 9.28 3.53
C ASP A 135 -28.88 8.75 4.92
N VAL A 136 -28.30 9.30 5.96
CA VAL A 136 -28.55 8.90 7.33
C VAL A 136 -28.69 10.13 8.23
N THR A 137 -29.60 10.04 9.20
CA THR A 137 -29.78 11.06 10.21
C THR A 137 -29.29 10.57 11.56
N ILE A 138 -28.33 11.27 12.15
CA ILE A 138 -27.89 11.06 13.52
C ILE A 138 -28.85 11.81 14.45
N GLY A 139 -29.73 11.06 15.09
CA GLY A 139 -30.77 11.59 15.99
C GLY A 139 -31.83 10.54 16.29
N GLY A 140 -32.68 10.85 17.28
CA GLY A 140 -33.75 9.96 17.71
C GLY A 140 -33.29 8.74 18.51
N SER A 141 -34.14 7.70 18.57
CA SER A 141 -33.95 6.52 19.42
C SER A 141 -32.90 5.51 18.89
N ARG A 142 -32.42 5.69 17.67
CA ARG A 142 -31.38 4.81 17.07
C ARG A 142 -29.94 5.19 17.47
N VAL A 143 -29.78 6.32 18.15
CA VAL A 143 -28.47 6.80 18.55
C VAL A 143 -27.89 5.93 19.67
N ILE A 144 -26.69 5.45 19.44
CA ILE A 144 -25.88 4.74 20.43
C ILE A 144 -24.83 5.74 20.92
N ASN A 145 -24.78 6.01 22.22
CA ASN A 145 -23.89 6.99 22.83
C ASN A 145 -23.46 6.62 24.25
N ASP A 146 -23.58 5.37 24.60
CA ASP A 146 -23.24 4.79 25.91
C ASP A 146 -22.44 3.50 25.76
N GLY A 147 -21.72 3.14 26.80
CA GLY A 147 -20.83 1.99 26.84
C GLY A 147 -19.35 2.39 26.85
N THR A 148 -18.49 1.40 26.78
CA THR A 148 -17.05 1.61 26.64
C THR A 148 -16.74 2.06 25.23
N LEU A 149 -16.15 3.25 25.07
CA LEU A 149 -15.74 3.76 23.78
C LEU A 149 -14.32 3.25 23.44
N TYR A 150 -14.22 2.44 22.41
CA TYR A 150 -12.94 2.12 21.76
C TYR A 150 -12.65 3.21 20.75
N GLN A 151 -11.60 4.01 20.97
CA GLN A 151 -11.29 5.16 20.11
C GLN A 151 -11.02 4.71 18.67
N PRO A 152 -11.78 5.19 17.68
CA PRO A 152 -11.49 4.89 16.28
C PRO A 152 -10.14 5.47 15.85
N THR A 153 -9.48 4.77 14.93
CA THR A 153 -8.23 5.19 14.30
C THR A 153 -8.49 5.57 12.85
N TYR A 154 -7.60 6.35 12.23
CA TYR A 154 -7.73 6.65 10.81
C TYR A 154 -7.45 5.40 9.97
N GLN A 155 -8.26 5.21 8.92
CA GLN A 155 -8.10 4.10 7.98
C GLN A 155 -6.64 4.02 7.53
N THR A 156 -6.10 2.80 7.58
CA THR A 156 -4.73 2.52 7.23
C THR A 156 -4.70 1.46 6.13
N PHE A 157 -3.95 1.73 5.06
CA PHE A 157 -3.75 0.77 3.98
C PHE A 157 -2.34 0.19 4.05
N THR A 158 -2.21 -1.09 3.69
CA THR A 158 -0.92 -1.74 3.47
C THR A 158 -0.57 -1.66 1.99
N TYR A 159 0.61 -1.12 1.70
CA TYR A 159 1.20 -1.01 0.38
C TYR A 159 2.35 -2.00 0.29
N LEU A 160 2.35 -2.78 -0.76
CA LEU A 160 3.25 -3.90 -1.00
C LEU A 160 3.95 -3.68 -2.33
N PHE A 161 5.25 -3.96 -2.42
CA PHE A 161 6.05 -3.70 -3.60
C PHE A 161 7.00 -4.84 -3.91
N GLU A 162 7.31 -4.99 -5.22
CA GLU A 162 8.35 -5.83 -5.80
C GLU A 162 9.48 -4.97 -6.38
N GLU A 163 10.75 -5.31 -6.11
CA GLU A 163 11.91 -4.54 -6.55
C GLU A 163 12.48 -4.96 -7.91
N ASP A 164 12.11 -6.14 -8.40
CA ASP A 164 12.77 -6.77 -9.53
C ASP A 164 12.38 -6.21 -10.90
N TYR A 165 11.44 -5.26 -10.93
CA TYR A 165 11.11 -4.61 -12.19
C TYR A 165 12.40 -4.20 -12.94
N PRO A 166 12.56 -4.55 -14.23
CA PRO A 166 11.64 -5.17 -15.16
C PRO A 166 11.66 -6.71 -15.19
N PHE A 167 12.33 -7.37 -14.34
CA PHE A 167 12.45 -8.83 -14.33
C PHE A 167 11.41 -9.43 -13.38
N PRO A 168 10.84 -10.57 -13.72
CA PRO A 168 9.94 -11.24 -12.81
C PRO A 168 10.64 -11.57 -11.50
N GLY A 169 10.08 -11.13 -10.37
CA GLY A 169 10.47 -11.52 -9.03
C GLY A 169 9.82 -12.84 -8.62
N ASP A 170 9.73 -13.09 -7.32
CA ASP A 170 9.05 -14.25 -6.76
C ASP A 170 7.57 -13.98 -6.43
N PHE A 171 7.13 -12.73 -6.65
CA PHE A 171 5.75 -12.26 -6.45
C PHE A 171 5.23 -12.48 -5.03
N ASP A 172 6.06 -12.32 -4.07
CA ASP A 172 5.67 -12.33 -2.66
C ASP A 172 5.26 -10.94 -2.13
N PHE A 173 5.62 -9.89 -2.87
CA PHE A 173 5.25 -8.50 -2.60
C PHE A 173 5.70 -8.00 -1.23
N ASN A 174 6.80 -8.50 -0.72
CA ASN A 174 7.32 -8.14 0.58
C ASN A 174 8.65 -7.38 0.52
N ASP A 175 9.16 -7.06 -0.67
CA ASP A 175 10.41 -6.30 -0.85
C ASP A 175 10.39 -4.96 -0.12
N VAL A 176 9.25 -4.28 -0.14
CA VAL A 176 8.97 -3.15 0.76
C VAL A 176 7.51 -3.19 1.17
N VAL A 177 7.27 -3.25 2.48
CA VAL A 177 5.92 -3.20 3.05
C VAL A 177 5.76 -1.92 3.84
N MET A 178 4.86 -1.05 3.37
CA MET A 178 4.52 0.19 4.07
C MET A 178 3.05 0.18 4.50
N ARG A 179 2.78 0.66 5.72
CA ARG A 179 1.43 0.94 6.20
C ARG A 179 1.25 2.44 6.27
N ILE A 180 0.22 2.96 5.63
CA ILE A 180 0.02 4.41 5.54
C ILE A 180 -1.41 4.74 5.97
N SER A 181 -1.52 5.68 6.90
CA SER A 181 -2.78 6.34 7.24
C SER A 181 -2.74 7.82 6.89
N GLN A 182 -3.92 8.40 6.69
CA GLN A 182 -4.07 9.79 6.31
C GLN A 182 -5.20 10.44 7.08
N HIS A 183 -4.96 11.68 7.51
CA HIS A 183 -5.99 12.46 8.14
C HIS A 183 -5.86 13.95 7.81
N ALA A 184 -6.96 14.60 7.49
CA ALA A 184 -7.00 16.05 7.36
C ALA A 184 -7.25 16.66 8.74
N ALA A 185 -6.20 17.22 9.36
CA ALA A 185 -6.32 17.88 10.66
C ALA A 185 -7.21 19.14 10.61
N ASN A 186 -7.24 19.79 9.46
CA ASN A 186 -8.14 20.87 9.09
C ASN A 186 -8.17 21.01 7.56
N ASP A 187 -8.78 22.05 7.02
CA ASP A 187 -8.91 22.28 5.57
C ASP A 187 -7.58 22.59 4.86
N SER A 188 -6.54 22.94 5.59
CA SER A 188 -5.23 23.30 5.04
C SER A 188 -4.07 22.44 5.57
N THR A 189 -4.35 21.45 6.41
CA THR A 189 -3.31 20.61 7.01
C THR A 189 -3.66 19.12 6.83
N LEU A 190 -2.78 18.42 6.12
CA LEU A 190 -2.84 16.98 5.92
C LEU A 190 -1.73 16.30 6.73
N LYS A 191 -2.04 15.24 7.44
CA LYS A 191 -1.07 14.36 8.08
C LYS A 191 -1.03 13.01 7.39
N LEU A 192 0.17 12.53 7.11
CA LEU A 192 0.44 11.18 6.62
C LEU A 192 1.31 10.47 7.64
N THR A 193 0.79 9.41 8.23
CA THR A 193 1.60 8.51 9.08
C THR A 193 2.03 7.32 8.24
N VAL A 194 3.33 7.17 8.06
CA VAL A 194 3.96 6.11 7.28
C VAL A 194 4.73 5.20 8.21
N THR A 195 4.44 3.91 8.15
CA THR A 195 5.16 2.88 8.88
C THR A 195 5.83 1.94 7.89
N LEU A 196 7.15 1.87 7.90
CA LEU A 196 7.92 0.84 7.22
C LEU A 196 7.84 -0.43 8.07
N ALA A 197 7.15 -1.45 7.58
CA ALA A 197 6.85 -2.65 8.32
C ALA A 197 7.85 -3.78 8.04
N ALA A 198 8.29 -3.91 6.77
CA ALA A 198 9.21 -4.96 6.34
C ALA A 198 10.05 -4.52 5.14
N VAL A 199 11.19 -5.16 4.97
CA VAL A 199 12.09 -5.02 3.82
C VAL A 199 12.62 -6.39 3.43
N GLY A 200 12.13 -6.94 2.32
CA GLY A 200 12.59 -8.18 1.68
C GLY A 200 13.55 -7.92 0.52
N ALA A 201 13.70 -6.66 0.12
CA ALA A 201 14.56 -6.25 -0.98
C ALA A 201 16.02 -6.65 -0.77
N THR A 202 16.71 -6.98 -1.86
CA THR A 202 18.15 -7.22 -1.90
C THR A 202 18.93 -6.04 -2.49
N LYS A 203 18.23 -5.13 -3.19
CA LYS A 203 18.77 -3.91 -3.77
C LYS A 203 18.65 -2.72 -2.83
N GLN A 204 19.28 -1.61 -3.19
CA GLN A 204 18.97 -0.34 -2.56
C GLN A 204 17.62 0.15 -3.05
N VAL A 205 16.71 0.37 -2.11
CA VAL A 205 15.33 0.79 -2.39
C VAL A 205 15.00 2.02 -1.57
N GLY A 206 14.72 3.11 -2.26
CA GLY A 206 14.14 4.31 -1.69
C GLY A 206 12.61 4.31 -1.79
N ALA A 207 11.96 5.27 -1.14
CA ALA A 207 10.51 5.46 -1.28
C ALA A 207 10.08 6.92 -1.16
N ALA A 208 8.96 7.22 -1.81
CA ALA A 208 8.29 8.50 -1.71
C ALA A 208 6.76 8.35 -1.87
N ILE A 209 6.01 9.41 -1.59
CA ILE A 209 4.57 9.45 -1.78
C ILE A 209 4.22 10.65 -2.65
N ARG A 210 3.66 10.41 -3.83
CA ARG A 210 3.09 11.46 -4.66
C ARG A 210 1.66 11.77 -4.19
N LEU A 211 1.32 13.06 -4.22
CA LEU A 211 0.00 13.58 -3.89
C LEU A 211 -0.67 14.15 -5.16
N PRO A 212 -1.31 13.31 -6.01
CA PRO A 212 -1.72 13.70 -7.35
C PRO A 212 -2.67 14.89 -7.41
N ASN A 213 -3.48 15.09 -6.38
CA ASN A 213 -4.44 16.20 -6.32
C ASN A 213 -3.88 17.47 -5.66
N ILE A 214 -2.61 17.44 -5.25
CA ILE A 214 -1.95 18.59 -4.59
C ILE A 214 -0.75 19.00 -5.45
N ASN A 215 -0.89 20.12 -6.14
CA ASN A 215 0.24 20.70 -6.87
C ASN A 215 1.32 21.13 -5.86
N TYR A 216 2.58 20.90 -6.21
CA TYR A 216 3.74 21.30 -5.41
C TYR A 216 3.69 22.76 -4.96
N ASP A 217 3.25 23.66 -5.86
CA ASP A 217 3.16 25.09 -5.56
C ASP A 217 2.13 25.46 -4.48
N TYR A 218 1.21 24.54 -4.16
CA TYR A 218 0.23 24.73 -3.08
C TYR A 218 0.75 24.26 -1.72
N VAL A 219 1.84 23.53 -1.66
CA VAL A 219 2.48 23.17 -0.39
C VAL A 219 3.18 24.41 0.17
N LYS A 220 2.92 24.69 1.44
CA LYS A 220 3.58 25.76 2.20
C LYS A 220 4.81 25.27 2.95
N SER A 221 4.67 24.11 3.59
CA SER A 221 5.75 23.46 4.34
C SER A 221 5.38 22.01 4.60
N VAL A 222 6.39 21.17 4.77
CA VAL A 222 6.27 19.82 5.29
C VAL A 222 7.20 19.69 6.49
N THR A 223 6.69 19.13 7.58
CA THR A 223 7.46 18.82 8.79
C THR A 223 7.25 17.36 9.17
N ILE A 224 8.20 16.82 9.92
CA ILE A 224 8.15 15.46 10.44
C ILE A 224 7.98 15.56 11.95
N ASP A 225 6.93 14.98 12.51
CA ASP A 225 6.57 15.13 13.91
C ASP A 225 7.65 14.51 14.83
N GLU A 226 8.34 13.44 14.39
CA GLU A 226 9.46 12.80 15.07
C GLU A 226 10.81 13.53 14.88
N GLY A 227 10.82 14.64 14.16
CA GLY A 227 11.95 15.55 13.98
C GLY A 227 12.89 15.19 12.84
N THR A 228 12.99 13.95 12.43
CA THR A 228 13.91 13.47 11.37
C THR A 228 13.23 12.54 10.39
N ARG A 229 13.71 12.49 9.13
CA ARG A 229 13.32 11.47 8.16
C ARG A 229 13.74 10.09 8.64
N PHE A 230 13.26 9.04 7.96
CA PHE A 230 13.57 7.65 8.31
C PHE A 230 15.08 7.37 8.33
N ASP A 231 15.84 7.92 7.38
CA ASP A 231 17.26 7.64 7.14
C ASP A 231 18.18 8.85 7.30
N GLU A 232 17.76 9.93 7.95
CA GLU A 232 18.47 11.21 8.00
C GLU A 232 19.85 11.13 8.68
N ASN A 233 20.00 10.25 9.66
CA ASN A 233 21.21 10.12 10.47
C ASN A 233 22.27 9.20 9.87
N TYR A 234 22.01 8.62 8.71
CA TYR A 234 22.92 7.69 8.05
C TYR A 234 23.67 8.41 6.94
N GLY A 235 25.01 8.33 6.95
CA GLY A 235 25.90 8.94 5.95
C GLY A 235 25.90 8.23 4.60
N ILE A 236 24.73 7.80 4.11
CA ILE A 236 24.55 7.10 2.86
C ILE A 236 24.70 8.05 1.66
N ASN A 237 25.19 7.52 0.56
CA ASN A 237 25.12 8.20 -0.72
C ASN A 237 23.64 8.31 -1.11
N ARG A 238 23.16 9.53 -1.20
CA ARG A 238 21.77 9.80 -1.57
C ARG A 238 21.63 9.70 -3.08
N TYR A 239 20.94 8.67 -3.53
CA TYR A 239 20.71 8.43 -4.96
C TYR A 239 19.43 9.08 -5.47
N PHE A 240 18.39 9.15 -4.63
CA PHE A 240 17.04 9.47 -5.07
C PHE A 240 16.57 10.84 -4.56
N ILE A 241 16.94 11.19 -3.33
CA ILE A 241 16.52 12.42 -2.69
C ILE A 241 17.69 13.40 -2.70
N SER A 242 17.61 14.44 -3.52
CA SER A 242 18.62 15.48 -3.55
C SER A 242 18.46 16.43 -2.37
N ASN A 243 19.59 16.84 -1.78
CA ASN A 243 19.69 17.96 -0.81
C ASN A 243 18.82 17.84 0.44
N ASP A 244 18.59 16.64 0.98
CA ASP A 244 17.79 16.45 2.19
C ASP A 244 16.36 17.01 2.13
N GLU A 245 15.82 17.19 0.95
CA GLU A 245 14.48 17.71 0.75
C GLU A 245 13.41 16.74 1.28
N ILE A 246 12.59 17.23 2.22
CA ILE A 246 11.47 16.45 2.75
C ILE A 246 10.37 16.29 1.71
N TYR A 247 10.26 17.22 0.77
CA TYR A 247 9.31 17.15 -0.33
C TYR A 247 9.87 17.80 -1.60
N SER A 248 9.41 17.32 -2.73
CA SER A 248 9.88 17.75 -4.05
C SER A 248 8.71 17.90 -5.04
N ARG A 249 9.02 18.38 -6.24
CA ARG A 249 8.06 18.49 -7.35
C ARG A 249 8.10 17.21 -8.19
N GLY A 250 6.96 16.53 -8.30
CA GLY A 250 6.79 15.42 -9.24
C GLY A 250 6.85 15.86 -10.71
N ARG A 251 7.05 14.92 -11.61
CA ARG A 251 7.11 15.16 -13.08
C ARG A 251 5.83 15.77 -13.63
N ASP A 252 4.70 15.46 -13.02
CA ASP A 252 3.38 15.99 -13.37
C ASP A 252 3.03 17.30 -12.62
N GLY A 253 3.97 17.85 -11.84
CA GLY A 253 3.77 19.03 -11.03
C GLY A 253 3.11 18.79 -9.68
N SER A 254 2.77 17.56 -9.34
CA SER A 254 2.24 17.20 -8.02
C SER A 254 3.30 17.33 -6.93
N ALA A 255 2.87 17.46 -5.67
CA ALA A 255 3.76 17.36 -4.53
C ALA A 255 4.17 15.90 -4.30
N VAL A 256 5.44 15.67 -4.01
CA VAL A 256 6.02 14.37 -3.64
C VAL A 256 6.65 14.51 -2.27
N ILE A 257 6.26 13.65 -1.35
CA ILE A 257 6.83 13.56 0.00
C ILE A 257 7.94 12.51 -0.03
N ASN A 258 9.17 12.92 0.21
CA ASN A 258 10.33 12.06 0.19
C ASN A 258 10.46 11.33 1.53
N LEU A 259 10.50 9.99 1.51
CA LEU A 259 10.53 9.18 2.72
C LEU A 259 11.98 8.80 3.09
N PHE A 260 12.62 8.02 2.26
CA PHE A 260 13.97 7.49 2.48
C PHE A 260 14.67 7.09 1.17
N ASP A 261 16.00 7.00 1.21
CA ASP A 261 16.83 6.55 0.09
C ASP A 261 17.20 5.05 0.18
N ASP A 262 17.19 4.48 1.37
CA ASP A 262 17.48 3.06 1.57
C ASP A 262 16.64 2.49 2.72
N ALA A 263 15.72 1.61 2.40
CA ALA A 263 14.82 0.96 3.33
C ALA A 263 15.55 0.16 4.43
N HIS A 264 16.71 -0.43 4.09
CA HIS A 264 17.50 -1.22 5.04
C HIS A 264 18.06 -0.34 6.17
N TRP A 265 18.55 0.85 5.84
CA TRP A 265 18.99 1.81 6.86
C TRP A 265 17.89 2.19 7.82
N CYS A 266 16.66 2.31 7.33
CA CYS A 266 15.51 2.61 8.18
C CYS A 266 15.24 1.50 9.19
N MET A 267 15.58 0.25 8.86
CA MET A 267 15.41 -0.93 9.71
C MET A 267 16.68 -1.28 10.52
N ASN A 268 17.58 -0.33 10.74
CA ASN A 268 18.85 -0.50 11.45
C ASN A 268 19.83 -1.45 10.79
N ALA A 269 19.98 -1.37 9.48
CA ALA A 269 20.98 -2.14 8.76
C ALA A 269 22.39 -1.94 9.38
N LYS A 270 23.17 -3.00 9.37
CA LYS A 270 24.57 -2.95 9.75
C LYS A 270 25.40 -2.47 8.56
N GLU A 271 26.48 -1.77 8.86
CA GLU A 271 27.50 -1.41 7.89
C GLU A 271 28.73 -2.31 8.09
N GLU A 272 29.18 -2.97 7.06
CA GLU A 272 30.43 -3.72 7.03
C GLU A 272 31.33 -3.22 5.89
N MET A 273 32.58 -2.88 6.23
CA MET A 273 33.57 -2.38 5.27
C MET A 273 33.10 -1.20 4.41
N GLY A 274 32.26 -0.30 4.98
CA GLY A 274 31.73 0.86 4.27
C GLY A 274 30.56 0.54 3.32
N GLN A 275 29.98 -0.66 3.45
CA GLN A 275 28.81 -1.07 2.68
C GLN A 275 27.67 -1.50 3.60
N VAL A 276 26.44 -1.21 3.19
CA VAL A 276 25.24 -1.66 3.89
C VAL A 276 25.10 -3.17 3.73
N VAL A 277 25.01 -3.88 4.83
CA VAL A 277 24.60 -5.29 4.81
C VAL A 277 23.09 -5.34 4.64
N ARG A 278 22.64 -5.77 3.48
CA ARG A 278 21.22 -5.92 3.18
C ARG A 278 20.72 -7.25 3.66
N MET A 279 19.87 -7.18 4.68
CA MET A 279 19.24 -8.33 5.31
C MET A 279 17.73 -8.29 5.02
N TYR A 280 17.08 -9.43 5.16
CA TYR A 280 15.62 -9.52 5.16
C TYR A 280 15.07 -9.07 6.51
N TYR A 281 14.35 -7.95 6.55
CA TYR A 281 13.75 -7.43 7.77
C TYR A 281 12.27 -7.75 7.81
N ASN A 282 11.83 -8.52 8.82
CA ASN A 282 10.43 -8.86 9.07
C ASN A 282 9.74 -9.62 7.91
N THR A 283 10.49 -10.26 7.01
CA THR A 283 9.93 -11.11 5.95
C THR A 283 10.18 -12.58 6.18
N ARG A 284 11.13 -12.93 7.08
CA ARG A 284 11.38 -14.31 7.52
C ARG A 284 10.97 -14.48 8.97
N LYS A 285 10.41 -15.66 9.33
CA LYS A 285 9.97 -15.99 10.71
C LYS A 285 11.11 -16.39 11.63
N TYR A 286 12.35 -16.21 11.22
CA TYR A 286 13.55 -16.53 11.98
C TYR A 286 14.61 -15.47 11.79
N GLU A 287 15.50 -15.36 12.77
CA GLU A 287 16.68 -14.51 12.70
C GLU A 287 17.90 -15.35 12.28
N ALA A 288 18.71 -14.81 11.40
CA ALA A 288 19.98 -15.40 10.98
C ALA A 288 21.01 -14.29 10.78
N GLU A 289 22.24 -14.52 11.24
CA GLU A 289 23.31 -13.54 11.13
C GLU A 289 23.56 -13.18 9.66
N ASN A 290 23.52 -11.87 9.37
CA ASN A 290 23.68 -11.29 8.03
C ASN A 290 22.69 -11.78 6.96
N GLU A 291 21.60 -12.44 7.35
CA GLU A 291 20.54 -12.85 6.42
C GLU A 291 19.18 -12.26 6.77
N SER A 292 18.76 -12.33 8.03
CA SER A 292 17.43 -11.89 8.43
C SER A 292 17.40 -11.42 9.89
N ALA A 293 16.56 -10.41 10.13
CA ALA A 293 16.30 -9.90 11.47
C ALA A 293 14.82 -9.61 11.69
N ILE A 294 14.35 -9.75 12.92
CA ILE A 294 13.03 -9.35 13.36
C ILE A 294 13.21 -8.09 14.22
N VAL A 295 12.73 -6.96 13.72
CA VAL A 295 12.91 -5.65 14.34
C VAL A 295 11.58 -4.90 14.44
N PRO A 296 11.44 -3.95 15.37
CA PRO A 296 10.26 -3.09 15.41
C PRO A 296 10.07 -2.33 14.09
N ALA A 297 8.85 -2.23 13.62
CA ALA A 297 8.50 -1.36 12.51
C ALA A 297 8.80 0.11 12.85
N VAL A 298 9.18 0.89 11.87
CA VAL A 298 9.57 2.30 12.04
C VAL A 298 8.51 3.21 11.46
N SER A 299 8.04 4.18 12.24
CA SER A 299 7.00 5.11 11.82
C SER A 299 7.49 6.56 11.79
N ARG A 300 6.93 7.35 10.87
CA ARG A 300 7.08 8.80 10.78
C ARG A 300 5.76 9.44 10.40
N THR A 301 5.46 10.59 11.00
CA THR A 301 4.28 11.39 10.67
C THR A 301 4.70 12.67 9.98
N TYR A 302 4.27 12.82 8.74
CA TYR A 302 4.50 14.00 7.90
C TYR A 302 3.31 14.94 8.01
N THR A 303 3.53 16.15 8.54
CA THR A 303 2.53 17.21 8.58
C THR A 303 2.73 18.14 7.39
N ILE A 304 1.78 18.13 6.47
CA ILE A 304 1.80 18.88 5.22
C ILE A 304 0.86 20.08 5.38
N ASN A 305 1.45 21.27 5.47
CA ASN A 305 0.71 22.52 5.51
C ASN A 305 0.55 23.08 4.10
N MET A 306 -0.66 23.37 3.70
CA MET A 306 -1.02 23.89 2.38
C MET A 306 -1.37 25.37 2.42
N LYS A 307 -1.32 26.01 1.27
CA LYS A 307 -1.82 27.37 1.08
C LYS A 307 -3.35 27.37 1.07
N SER A 308 -3.96 28.49 1.37
CA SER A 308 -5.38 28.67 1.70
C SER A 308 -6.42 28.29 0.63
N ASN A 309 -6.01 27.89 -0.57
CA ASN A 309 -6.91 27.51 -1.65
C ASN A 309 -6.99 25.99 -1.90
N VAL A 310 -6.42 25.20 -1.02
CA VAL A 310 -6.44 23.73 -1.07
C VAL A 310 -7.18 23.21 0.15
N ASN A 311 -8.19 22.36 -0.08
CA ASN A 311 -8.96 21.76 1.00
C ASN A 311 -8.50 20.33 1.24
N ALA A 312 -7.81 20.10 2.37
CA ALA A 312 -7.26 18.80 2.75
C ALA A 312 -8.31 17.69 2.91
N TYR A 313 -9.54 18.06 3.25
CA TYR A 313 -10.63 17.07 3.41
C TYR A 313 -11.02 16.38 2.11
N TYR A 314 -10.69 16.94 0.96
CA TYR A 314 -10.92 16.29 -0.35
C TYR A 314 -9.84 15.28 -0.70
N GLN A 315 -8.70 15.30 -0.01
CA GLN A 315 -7.68 14.29 -0.19
C GLN A 315 -8.14 12.98 0.46
N SER A 316 -8.03 11.88 -0.26
CA SER A 316 -8.36 10.55 0.23
C SER A 316 -7.10 9.68 0.27
N LEU A 317 -6.98 8.80 1.27
CA LEU A 317 -5.91 7.79 1.34
C LEU A 317 -5.82 6.98 0.04
N ALA A 318 -6.96 6.74 -0.59
CA ALA A 318 -7.03 6.03 -1.86
C ALA A 318 -6.51 6.82 -3.07
N LEU A 319 -6.19 8.10 -2.93
CA LEU A 319 -5.69 8.97 -3.99
C LEU A 319 -4.22 9.28 -3.87
N ILE A 320 -3.57 8.93 -2.77
CA ILE A 320 -2.12 9.03 -2.68
C ILE A 320 -1.46 7.91 -3.48
N ASP A 321 -0.27 8.16 -3.95
CA ASP A 321 0.51 7.24 -4.78
C ASP A 321 1.89 7.01 -4.12
N PRO A 322 1.97 6.10 -3.14
CA PRO A 322 3.24 5.62 -2.65
C PRO A 322 3.95 4.83 -3.73
N PHE A 323 5.25 5.04 -3.85
CA PHE A 323 6.09 4.33 -4.79
C PHE A 323 7.47 4.07 -4.20
N ILE A 324 8.10 3.02 -4.68
CA ILE A 324 9.49 2.73 -4.39
C ILE A 324 10.38 3.17 -5.55
N ILE A 325 11.64 3.42 -5.25
CA ILE A 325 12.66 3.78 -6.22
C ILE A 325 13.79 2.78 -6.09
N VAL A 326 13.96 1.96 -7.11
CA VAL A 326 14.93 0.86 -7.10
C VAL A 326 16.18 1.26 -7.87
N SER A 327 17.35 1.08 -7.26
CA SER A 327 18.63 1.23 -7.96
C SER A 327 18.97 -0.07 -8.71
N ASN A 328 18.89 -0.04 -10.02
CA ASN A 328 19.20 -1.19 -10.85
C ASN A 328 20.30 -0.83 -11.87
N ASN A 329 21.53 -1.32 -11.65
CA ASN A 329 22.67 -1.12 -12.54
C ASN A 329 22.92 0.35 -12.95
N GLY A 330 22.75 1.30 -12.02
CA GLY A 330 22.96 2.73 -12.26
C GLY A 330 21.77 3.46 -12.88
N LEU A 331 20.66 2.77 -13.07
CA LEU A 331 19.37 3.36 -13.42
C LEU A 331 18.45 3.32 -12.20
N CYS A 332 17.67 4.38 -12.00
CA CYS A 332 16.62 4.42 -11.00
C CYS A 332 15.28 4.11 -11.67
N VAL A 333 14.58 3.14 -11.12
CA VAL A 333 13.26 2.72 -11.60
C VAL A 333 12.23 2.99 -10.52
N GLU A 334 11.19 3.73 -10.86
CA GLU A 334 10.05 3.97 -9.98
C GLU A 334 9.02 2.85 -10.15
N VAL A 335 8.54 2.27 -9.05
CA VAL A 335 7.48 1.27 -9.01
C VAL A 335 6.32 1.81 -8.20
N HIS A 336 5.22 2.08 -8.86
CA HIS A 336 4.02 2.71 -8.29
C HIS A 336 2.91 1.70 -8.03
N THR A 337 1.95 2.05 -7.19
CA THR A 337 0.72 1.27 -7.06
C THR A 337 -0.07 1.34 -8.37
N TYR A 338 -0.61 0.23 -8.84
CA TYR A 338 -1.27 0.09 -10.17
C TYR A 338 -2.37 1.11 -10.48
N ARG A 339 -2.72 1.94 -9.54
CA ARG A 339 -3.84 2.88 -9.67
C ARG A 339 -3.60 4.07 -10.58
N TYR A 340 -2.36 4.44 -10.83
CA TYR A 340 -2.04 5.67 -11.51
C TYR A 340 -1.64 5.43 -12.95
N LYS A 341 -2.35 6.15 -13.83
CA LYS A 341 -2.24 6.11 -15.28
C LYS A 341 -0.88 6.57 -15.81
N TYR A 342 -0.06 7.18 -14.97
CA TYR A 342 1.25 7.73 -15.34
C TYR A 342 2.41 6.86 -14.88
N ASP A 343 2.11 5.66 -14.48
CA ASP A 343 3.07 4.69 -14.02
C ASP A 343 3.79 4.07 -15.22
N GLU A 344 4.93 4.65 -15.57
CA GLU A 344 5.76 4.16 -16.68
C GLU A 344 6.30 2.75 -16.39
N ALA A 345 6.57 2.44 -15.14
CA ALA A 345 7.12 1.16 -14.75
C ALA A 345 6.15 0.01 -15.02
N ILE A 346 4.91 0.12 -14.61
CA ILE A 346 3.87 -0.89 -14.91
C ILE A 346 3.58 -0.95 -16.41
N TRP A 347 3.67 0.18 -17.12
CA TRP A 347 3.31 0.26 -18.52
C TRP A 347 4.34 -0.38 -19.47
N HIS A 348 5.63 -0.37 -19.13
CA HIS A 348 6.67 -0.90 -20.02
C HIS A 348 6.54 -2.41 -20.28
N TYR A 349 6.00 -3.16 -19.34
CA TYR A 349 5.78 -4.59 -19.54
C TYR A 349 4.59 -4.92 -20.39
N THR A 350 3.60 -4.10 -20.29
CA THR A 350 2.29 -4.37 -20.87
C THR A 350 2.05 -3.65 -22.17
N ASN A 351 2.81 -2.60 -22.44
CA ASN A 351 2.66 -1.79 -23.65
C ASN A 351 3.53 -2.21 -24.83
N GLY A 352 4.30 -3.26 -24.69
CA GLY A 352 5.10 -3.76 -25.79
C GLY A 352 4.32 -4.22 -27.01
N SER A 353 3.01 -4.45 -26.87
CA SER A 353 2.13 -4.78 -27.97
C SER A 353 0.70 -4.34 -27.66
N ALA A 354 0.09 -3.58 -28.54
CA ALA A 354 -1.33 -3.33 -28.51
C ALA A 354 -2.07 -4.68 -28.47
N GLY A 355 -2.79 -4.96 -27.39
CA GLY A 355 -3.56 -6.20 -27.20
C GLY A 355 -2.98 -7.21 -26.21
N MET A 356 -1.94 -6.90 -25.45
CA MET A 356 -1.53 -7.75 -24.33
C MET A 356 -2.31 -7.40 -23.07
N ASP A 357 -3.14 -8.34 -22.69
CA ASP A 357 -3.98 -8.26 -21.51
C ASP A 357 -3.32 -8.84 -20.24
N ASP A 358 -1.99 -8.93 -20.23
CA ASP A 358 -1.17 -9.63 -19.23
C ASP A 358 -0.58 -8.65 -18.21
N ARG A 359 -1.38 -7.70 -17.76
CA ARG A 359 -0.94 -6.64 -16.82
C ARG A 359 -0.76 -7.21 -15.44
N VAL A 360 0.49 -7.37 -15.06
CA VAL A 360 0.85 -7.80 -13.71
C VAL A 360 1.11 -6.60 -12.82
N PRO A 361 0.65 -6.57 -11.57
CA PRO A 361 1.02 -5.52 -10.63
C PRO A 361 2.44 -5.78 -10.11
N TRP A 362 3.19 -4.70 -9.91
CA TRP A 362 4.47 -4.69 -9.18
C TRP A 362 4.30 -4.02 -7.81
N ALA A 363 3.12 -3.55 -7.54
CA ALA A 363 2.70 -3.02 -6.28
C ALA A 363 1.23 -3.34 -6.04
N LEU A 364 0.87 -3.58 -4.80
CA LEU A 364 -0.50 -3.84 -4.38
C LEU A 364 -0.89 -2.89 -3.26
N LEU A 365 -2.15 -2.47 -3.28
CA LEU A 365 -2.76 -1.77 -2.17
C LEU A 365 -3.81 -2.66 -1.53
N ILE A 366 -3.62 -2.97 -0.28
CA ILE A 366 -4.54 -3.77 0.53
C ILE A 366 -5.25 -2.86 1.54
N PRO A 367 -6.59 -2.85 1.55
CA PRO A 367 -7.35 -2.02 2.49
C PRO A 367 -7.47 -2.66 3.88
N ASP A 368 -6.34 -3.00 4.47
CA ASP A 368 -6.21 -3.61 5.78
C ASP A 368 -4.88 -3.17 6.43
N ALA A 369 -4.96 -2.54 7.60
CA ALA A 369 -3.82 -2.11 8.40
C ALA A 369 -3.00 -3.29 8.94
N THR A 370 -3.62 -4.45 9.06
CA THR A 370 -3.04 -5.65 9.68
C THR A 370 -2.77 -6.76 8.67
N PHE A 371 -2.76 -6.42 7.39
CA PHE A 371 -2.55 -7.41 6.34
C PHE A 371 -1.28 -8.24 6.59
N HIS A 372 -1.44 -9.54 6.53
CA HIS A 372 -0.37 -10.51 6.67
C HIS A 372 0.24 -10.82 5.29
N TYR A 373 1.33 -10.15 4.97
CA TYR A 373 2.04 -10.37 3.71
C TYR A 373 2.77 -11.72 3.68
N PRO A 374 3.04 -12.30 2.51
CA PRO A 374 3.78 -13.55 2.39
C PRO A 374 5.16 -13.48 3.05
N VAL A 375 5.64 -14.60 3.56
CA VAL A 375 7.05 -14.73 3.97
C VAL A 375 7.93 -14.83 2.73
N GLU A 376 9.17 -14.42 2.87
CA GLU A 376 10.20 -14.39 1.84
C GLU A 376 10.22 -15.64 0.95
N GLY A 377 10.15 -15.42 -0.38
CA GLY A 377 10.17 -16.45 -1.39
C GLY A 377 8.88 -17.28 -1.51
N ILE A 378 7.80 -16.87 -0.84
CA ILE A 378 6.48 -17.48 -0.97
C ILE A 378 5.58 -16.56 -1.76
N THR A 379 5.26 -16.91 -2.99
CA THR A 379 4.36 -16.09 -3.84
C THR A 379 3.03 -15.78 -3.15
N MET A 380 2.49 -14.59 -3.42
CA MET A 380 1.16 -14.15 -2.94
C MET A 380 0.09 -15.19 -3.24
N GLY A 381 0.09 -15.77 -4.45
CA GLY A 381 -0.78 -16.86 -4.81
C GLY A 381 -0.72 -17.18 -6.29
N MET A 382 -0.68 -18.45 -6.61
CA MET A 382 -0.62 -18.96 -7.98
C MET A 382 -1.95 -19.59 -8.40
N TYR A 383 -2.28 -19.45 -9.67
CA TYR A 383 -3.27 -20.26 -10.35
C TYR A 383 -2.75 -20.63 -11.74
N ARG A 384 -2.30 -21.86 -11.89
CA ARG A 384 -1.73 -22.37 -13.14
C ARG A 384 -2.19 -23.79 -13.38
N ASP A 385 -2.62 -24.12 -14.60
CA ASP A 385 -3.07 -25.47 -14.99
C ASP A 385 -4.09 -26.09 -14.02
N GLY A 386 -4.98 -25.24 -13.47
CA GLY A 386 -5.97 -25.66 -12.49
C GLY A 386 -5.43 -25.88 -11.07
N GLN A 387 -4.15 -25.67 -10.85
CA GLN A 387 -3.52 -25.75 -9.51
C GLN A 387 -3.48 -24.40 -8.84
N ILE A 388 -3.76 -24.38 -7.55
CA ILE A 388 -3.68 -23.18 -6.68
C ILE A 388 -2.60 -23.43 -5.63
N SER A 389 -1.71 -22.47 -5.42
CA SER A 389 -0.68 -22.54 -4.38
C SER A 389 -0.28 -21.13 -3.93
N GLY A 390 0.60 -21.03 -2.93
CA GLY A 390 1.10 -19.77 -2.36
C GLY A 390 0.38 -19.36 -1.08
N ALA A 391 0.70 -18.18 -0.58
CA ALA A 391 0.23 -17.68 0.71
C ALA A 391 -1.29 -17.50 0.78
N TYR A 392 -1.89 -16.97 -0.30
CA TYR A 392 -3.34 -16.76 -0.44
C TYR A 392 -3.91 -17.67 -1.52
N SER A 393 -4.05 -18.95 -1.18
CA SER A 393 -4.38 -20.04 -2.09
C SER A 393 -5.66 -20.82 -1.74
N ARG A 394 -6.51 -20.28 -0.88
CA ARG A 394 -7.79 -20.91 -0.56
C ARG A 394 -8.70 -20.90 -1.78
N TYR A 395 -9.22 -22.07 -2.16
CA TYR A 395 -10.11 -22.22 -3.33
C TYR A 395 -11.33 -21.29 -3.23
N ASN A 396 -11.65 -20.59 -4.31
CA ASN A 396 -12.66 -19.51 -4.44
C ASN A 396 -12.35 -18.23 -3.66
N HIS A 397 -11.22 -18.15 -2.96
CA HIS A 397 -10.76 -17.02 -2.17
C HIS A 397 -9.26 -16.83 -2.37
N SER A 398 -8.73 -17.04 -3.58
CA SER A 398 -7.30 -16.97 -3.85
C SER A 398 -6.93 -15.79 -4.72
N PHE A 399 -5.71 -15.27 -4.50
CA PHE A 399 -5.13 -14.20 -5.32
C PHE A 399 -5.09 -14.57 -6.80
N GLY A 400 -4.63 -15.80 -7.13
CA GLY A 400 -4.52 -16.24 -8.51
C GLY A 400 -5.88 -16.35 -9.22
N GLN A 401 -6.94 -16.81 -8.52
CA GLN A 401 -8.29 -16.83 -9.11
C GLN A 401 -8.83 -15.40 -9.32
N TRP A 402 -8.54 -14.49 -8.41
CA TRP A 402 -8.90 -13.08 -8.57
C TRP A 402 -8.16 -12.46 -9.77
N GLY A 403 -6.86 -12.72 -9.96
CA GLY A 403 -6.10 -12.27 -11.12
C GLY A 403 -6.68 -12.74 -12.45
N ARG A 404 -7.17 -13.99 -12.50
CA ARG A 404 -7.82 -14.54 -13.71
C ARG A 404 -9.21 -13.96 -13.98
N ASN A 405 -9.94 -13.61 -12.94
CA ASN A 405 -11.29 -13.04 -13.04
C ASN A 405 -11.54 -12.08 -11.88
N ARG A 406 -11.47 -10.77 -12.17
CA ARG A 406 -11.67 -9.70 -11.19
C ARG A 406 -13.01 -9.73 -10.45
N SER A 407 -13.97 -10.51 -10.93
CA SER A 407 -15.30 -10.63 -10.31
C SER A 407 -15.37 -11.70 -9.24
N THR A 408 -14.37 -12.58 -9.15
CA THR A 408 -14.29 -13.70 -8.19
C THR A 408 -13.24 -13.40 -7.11
N SER A 409 -13.28 -14.14 -6.02
CA SER A 409 -12.26 -14.11 -4.96
C SER A 409 -11.85 -12.70 -4.50
N LYS A 410 -12.79 -11.76 -4.44
CA LYS A 410 -12.53 -10.35 -4.06
C LYS A 410 -12.10 -10.19 -2.61
N ASP A 411 -12.27 -11.23 -1.82
CA ASP A 411 -11.96 -11.36 -0.40
C ASP A 411 -10.65 -12.14 -0.14
N TRP A 412 -9.88 -12.42 -1.19
CA TRP A 412 -8.66 -13.22 -1.10
C TRP A 412 -7.68 -12.71 -0.03
N TRP A 413 -7.63 -11.41 0.17
CA TRP A 413 -6.72 -10.71 1.09
C TRP A 413 -7.10 -10.83 2.57
N LEU A 414 -8.30 -11.32 2.90
CA LEU A 414 -8.69 -11.53 4.28
C LEU A 414 -7.83 -12.63 4.92
N TYR A 415 -7.38 -12.39 6.15
CA TYR A 415 -6.49 -13.31 6.88
C TYR A 415 -7.01 -14.74 6.99
N GLU A 416 -8.32 -14.92 7.05
CA GLU A 416 -8.96 -16.24 7.07
C GLU A 416 -8.72 -17.07 5.79
N ASN A 417 -8.33 -16.42 4.70
CA ASN A 417 -8.02 -17.04 3.41
C ASN A 417 -6.53 -17.31 3.24
N ALA A 418 -5.69 -16.85 4.18
CA ALA A 418 -4.26 -17.07 4.16
C ALA A 418 -3.86 -18.46 4.66
N THR A 419 -2.81 -19.00 4.08
CA THR A 419 -2.07 -20.14 4.64
C THR A 419 -1.18 -19.61 5.77
N LYS A 420 -1.65 -19.68 7.01
CA LYS A 420 -1.04 -19.01 8.19
C LYS A 420 0.45 -19.28 8.40
N ALA A 421 0.95 -20.43 7.95
CA ALA A 421 2.38 -20.75 8.01
C ALA A 421 3.22 -19.97 7.00
N GLN A 422 2.60 -19.46 5.94
CA GLN A 422 3.23 -18.82 4.79
C GLN A 422 3.09 -17.29 4.79
N VAL A 423 2.49 -16.70 5.82
CA VAL A 423 2.37 -15.24 5.98
C VAL A 423 3.05 -14.78 7.26
N TYR A 424 3.54 -13.51 7.24
CA TYR A 424 4.21 -12.85 8.36
C TYR A 424 3.22 -12.16 9.30
#